data_3708df07c448aeb2f3c75f2685be2976
#
_entry.id   3708df07c448aeb2f3c75f2685be2976
#
_cell.length_a   1.000
_cell.length_b   1.000
_cell.length_c   1.000
_cell.angle_alpha   90.00
_cell.angle_beta   90.00
_cell.angle_gamma   90.00
#
_symmetry.space_group_name_H-M   'P 1'
#
loop_
_entity.id
_entity.type
_entity.pdbx_description
1 polymer ?
#
loop_
_entity_poly.entity_id
_entity_poly.type
_entity_poly.pdbx_seq_one_letter_code
_entity_poly.pdbx_strand_id
1 'polypeptide(L)'
;MNYTLKTPIEHAGESITELELAEPTTKLVRELGLPFSLTESGMPQPITKICAAYVSKLGKIPPSVVDKLAVSDFTALTWTVVGFFGDSAQTI
;
A
#
# COMPACT_ATOMS: atom_id res chain seq x y z
N MET A 1 -5.23 3.42 -9.26
CA MET A 1 -6.20 3.81 -8.24
C MET A 1 -5.74 5.04 -7.50
N ASN A 2 -6.56 6.06 -7.42
CA ASN A 2 -6.21 7.30 -6.71
C ASN A 2 -6.69 7.25 -5.26
N TYR A 3 -5.81 7.65 -4.36
CA TYR A 3 -6.17 7.82 -2.96
C TYR A 3 -5.93 9.25 -2.54
N THR A 4 -6.97 9.94 -2.05
CA THR A 4 -6.85 11.31 -1.57
C THR A 4 -6.44 11.30 -0.10
N LEU A 5 -5.31 11.92 0.20
CA LEU A 5 -4.80 11.99 1.57
C LEU A 5 -5.67 12.92 2.41
N LYS A 6 -6.03 12.48 3.61
CA LYS A 6 -6.72 13.33 4.56
C LYS A 6 -5.77 14.38 5.12
N THR A 7 -4.49 14.02 5.25
CA THR A 7 -3.44 14.91 5.71
C THR A 7 -2.38 15.02 4.63
N PRO A 8 -2.33 16.16 3.91
CA PRO A 8 -1.29 16.34 2.88
C PRO A 8 0.11 16.25 3.46
N ILE A 9 1.06 15.78 2.64
CA ILE A 9 2.47 15.69 3.01
C ILE A 9 3.29 16.48 2.00
N GLU A 10 4.51 16.84 2.39
CA GLU A 10 5.41 17.56 1.51
C GLU A 10 6.57 16.69 1.05
N HIS A 11 6.92 16.82 -0.22
CA HIS A 11 8.05 16.15 -0.81
C HIS A 11 8.65 17.04 -1.89
N ALA A 12 9.95 17.28 -1.80
CA ALA A 12 10.70 18.09 -2.78
C ALA A 12 10.08 19.48 -2.99
N GLY A 13 9.57 20.09 -1.91
CA GLY A 13 8.98 21.43 -1.96
C GLY A 13 7.56 21.47 -2.48
N GLU A 14 6.96 20.33 -2.78
CA GLU A 14 5.59 20.25 -3.26
C GLU A 14 4.69 19.57 -2.25
N SER A 15 3.44 20.02 -2.18
CA SER A 15 2.44 19.38 -1.33
C SER A 15 1.81 18.21 -2.10
N ILE A 16 1.84 17.04 -1.48
CA ILE A 16 1.18 15.85 -2.03
C ILE A 16 -0.15 15.69 -1.33
N THR A 17 -1.24 15.80 -2.09
CA THR A 17 -2.60 15.65 -1.57
C THR A 17 -3.25 14.35 -2.04
N GLU A 18 -2.67 13.70 -3.02
CA GLU A 18 -3.23 12.50 -3.63
C GLU A 18 -2.11 11.58 -4.08
N LEU A 19 -2.32 10.29 -3.90
CA LEU A 19 -1.40 9.27 -4.40
C LEU A 19 -2.12 8.42 -5.43
N GLU A 20 -1.49 8.22 -6.57
CA GLU A 20 -1.98 7.29 -7.57
C GLU A 20 -1.19 6.00 -7.45
N LEU A 21 -1.87 4.92 -7.07
CA LEU A 21 -1.26 3.60 -6.93
C LEU A 21 -1.50 2.80 -8.20
N ALA A 22 -0.41 2.39 -8.84
CA ALA A 22 -0.49 1.46 -9.96
C ALA A 22 -0.86 0.06 -9.45
N GLU A 23 -1.35 -0.78 -10.33
CA GLU A 23 -1.62 -2.18 -9.95
C GLU A 23 -0.30 -2.94 -9.78
N PRO A 24 -0.21 -3.83 -8.80
CA PRO A 24 1.00 -4.63 -8.62
C PRO A 24 1.20 -5.60 -9.80
N THR A 25 2.47 -5.80 -10.15
CA THR A 25 2.85 -6.76 -11.18
C THR A 25 3.37 -8.03 -10.51
N THR A 26 3.35 -9.14 -11.25
CA THR A 26 3.91 -10.40 -10.75
C THR A 26 5.37 -10.24 -10.33
N LYS A 27 6.15 -9.48 -11.10
CA LYS A 27 7.55 -9.23 -10.76
C LYS A 27 7.67 -8.54 -9.41
N LEU A 28 6.85 -7.54 -9.14
CA LEU A 28 6.88 -6.82 -7.88
C LEU A 28 6.48 -7.73 -6.71
N VAL A 29 5.46 -8.56 -6.92
CA VAL A 29 5.02 -9.50 -5.89
C VAL A 29 6.13 -10.51 -5.56
N ARG A 30 6.89 -10.96 -6.56
CA ARG A 30 8.02 -11.85 -6.34
C ARG A 30 9.14 -11.17 -5.56
N GLU A 31 9.36 -9.88 -5.80
CA GLU A 31 10.41 -9.12 -5.12
C GLU A 31 10.05 -8.79 -3.67
N LEU A 32 8.82 -8.37 -3.44
CA LEU A 32 8.39 -7.91 -2.12
C LEU A 32 7.69 -8.96 -1.28
N GLY A 33 7.12 -9.98 -1.91
CA GLY A 33 6.27 -10.95 -1.24
C GLY A 33 4.83 -10.46 -1.11
N LEU A 34 3.97 -11.28 -0.55
CA LEU A 34 2.58 -10.90 -0.32
C LEU A 34 2.49 -9.92 0.84
N PRO A 35 1.65 -8.88 0.73
CA PRO A 35 1.54 -7.85 1.78
C PRO A 35 0.65 -8.28 2.95
N PHE A 36 0.30 -9.55 3.03
CA PHE A 36 -0.56 -10.06 4.09
C PHE A 36 -0.28 -11.55 4.33
N SER A 37 -0.67 -12.00 5.50
CA SER A 37 -0.76 -13.44 5.82
C SER A 37 -2.21 -13.74 6.14
N LEU A 38 -2.56 -15.03 6.20
CA LEU A 38 -3.91 -15.45 6.56
C LEU A 38 -3.91 -16.00 7.99
N THR A 39 -4.94 -15.62 8.75
CA THR A 39 -5.16 -16.18 10.09
C THR A 39 -5.71 -17.61 9.94
N GLU A 40 -5.85 -18.33 11.06
CA GLU A 40 -6.41 -19.67 11.05
C GLU A 40 -7.81 -19.71 10.45
N SER A 41 -8.58 -18.64 10.63
CA SER A 41 -9.93 -18.52 10.07
C SER A 41 -9.94 -18.06 8.60
N GLY A 42 -8.77 -17.85 8.00
CA GLY A 42 -8.67 -17.42 6.61
C GLY A 42 -8.79 -15.92 6.41
N MET A 43 -8.73 -15.12 7.45
CA MET A 43 -8.81 -13.67 7.35
C MET A 43 -7.46 -13.06 6.99
N PRO A 44 -7.41 -12.09 6.07
CA PRO A 44 -6.14 -11.44 5.75
C PRO A 44 -5.66 -10.57 6.90
N GLN A 45 -4.37 -10.70 7.19
CA GLN A 45 -3.70 -9.90 8.21
C GLN A 45 -2.56 -9.13 7.55
N PRO A 46 -2.68 -7.80 7.44
CA PRO A 46 -1.67 -7.02 6.74
C PRO A 46 -0.29 -7.11 7.39
N ILE A 47 0.74 -7.11 6.55
CA ILE A 47 2.13 -7.03 6.99
C ILE A 47 2.59 -5.62 6.66
N THR A 48 2.63 -4.75 7.65
CA THR A 48 2.81 -3.32 7.43
C THR A 48 4.12 -2.95 6.73
N LYS A 49 5.21 -3.64 7.03
CA LYS A 49 6.48 -3.40 6.35
C LYS A 49 6.37 -3.64 4.85
N ILE A 50 5.72 -4.72 4.47
CA ILE A 50 5.56 -5.07 3.06
C ILE A 50 4.58 -4.11 2.41
N CYS A 51 3.49 -3.76 3.10
CA CYS A 51 2.53 -2.78 2.59
C CYS A 51 3.20 -1.43 2.34
N ALA A 52 4.09 -1.00 3.24
CA ALA A 52 4.82 0.26 3.06
C ALA A 52 5.67 0.20 1.79
N ALA A 53 6.34 -0.93 1.54
CA ALA A 53 7.13 -1.11 0.33
C ALA A 53 6.26 -1.04 -0.93
N TYR A 54 5.06 -1.62 -0.90
CA TYR A 54 4.12 -1.52 -2.00
C TYR A 54 3.65 -0.08 -2.23
N VAL A 55 3.32 0.65 -1.15
CA VAL A 55 2.91 2.05 -1.29
C VAL A 55 4.03 2.86 -1.95
N SER A 56 5.27 2.65 -1.53
CA SER A 56 6.42 3.33 -2.12
C SER A 56 6.56 3.01 -3.60
N LYS A 57 6.52 1.74 -3.96
CA LYS A 57 6.71 1.32 -5.36
C LYS A 57 5.53 1.69 -6.25
N LEU A 58 4.32 1.41 -5.80
CA LEU A 58 3.12 1.65 -6.60
C LEU A 58 2.78 3.13 -6.67
N GLY A 59 3.06 3.88 -5.61
CA GLY A 59 2.82 5.32 -5.56
C GLY A 59 3.97 6.16 -6.08
N LYS A 60 5.09 5.53 -6.42
CA LYS A 60 6.30 6.19 -6.93
C LYS A 60 6.81 7.29 -5.99
N ILE A 61 6.82 6.99 -4.71
CA ILE A 61 7.37 7.88 -3.68
C ILE A 61 8.45 7.13 -2.90
N PRO A 62 9.48 7.85 -2.41
CA PRO A 62 10.52 7.19 -1.62
C PRO A 62 9.98 6.65 -0.29
N PRO A 63 10.62 5.63 0.30
CA PRO A 63 10.20 5.13 1.61
C PRO A 63 10.17 6.21 2.70
N SER A 64 11.08 7.17 2.63
CA SER A 64 11.10 8.29 3.60
C SER A 64 9.84 9.14 3.52
N VAL A 65 9.21 9.23 2.34
CA VAL A 65 7.96 9.97 2.16
C VAL A 65 6.79 9.16 2.71
N VAL A 66 6.83 7.83 2.53
CA VAL A 66 5.82 6.94 3.15
C VAL A 66 5.80 7.14 4.66
N ASP A 67 6.98 7.31 5.28
CA ASP A 67 7.07 7.51 6.71
C ASP A 67 6.42 8.82 7.19
N LYS A 68 6.21 9.78 6.30
CA LYS A 68 5.56 11.05 6.62
C LYS A 68 4.04 10.98 6.61
N LEU A 69 3.47 9.90 6.09
CA LEU A 69 2.02 9.75 6.02
C LEU A 69 1.39 9.74 7.41
N ALA A 70 0.22 10.36 7.54
CA ALA A 70 -0.56 10.22 8.76
C ALA A 70 -0.96 8.76 8.94
N VAL A 71 -1.05 8.31 10.19
CA VAL A 71 -1.38 6.92 10.50
C VAL A 71 -2.69 6.51 9.83
N SER A 72 -3.70 7.39 9.85
CA SER A 72 -4.99 7.08 9.23
C SER A 72 -4.88 6.89 7.72
N ASP A 73 -4.06 7.71 7.06
CA ASP A 73 -3.83 7.56 5.63
C ASP A 73 -3.04 6.31 5.31
N PHE A 74 -2.00 6.03 6.09
CA PHE A 74 -1.23 4.81 5.90
C PHE A 74 -2.06 3.56 6.12
N THR A 75 -2.93 3.57 7.15
CA THR A 75 -3.81 2.44 7.42
C THR A 75 -4.76 2.19 6.25
N ALA A 76 -5.35 3.26 5.71
CA ALA A 76 -6.22 3.12 4.54
C ALA A 76 -5.46 2.60 3.33
N LEU A 77 -4.24 3.08 3.11
CA LEU A 77 -3.40 2.61 2.00
C LEU A 77 -2.99 1.14 2.18
N THR A 78 -2.74 0.72 3.42
CA THR A 78 -2.46 -0.68 3.74
C THR A 78 -3.59 -1.59 3.27
N TRP A 79 -4.83 -1.24 3.61
CA TRP A 79 -5.98 -2.03 3.18
C TRP A 79 -6.22 -1.94 1.68
N THR A 80 -5.91 -0.81 1.07
CA THR A 80 -5.96 -0.67 -0.39
C THR A 80 -4.98 -1.64 -1.06
N VAL A 81 -3.76 -1.73 -0.55
CA VAL A 81 -2.75 -2.66 -1.09
C VAL A 81 -3.24 -4.10 -0.94
N VAL A 82 -3.73 -4.48 0.24
CA VAL A 82 -4.27 -5.81 0.45
C VAL A 82 -5.44 -6.07 -0.51
N GLY A 83 -6.26 -5.06 -0.74
CA GLY A 83 -7.40 -5.16 -1.64
C GLY A 83 -7.05 -5.50 -3.08
N PHE A 84 -5.84 -5.13 -3.56
CA PHE A 84 -5.40 -5.53 -4.90
C PHE A 84 -5.29 -7.04 -5.05
N PHE A 85 -5.18 -7.77 -3.96
CA PHE A 85 -5.04 -9.23 -3.95
C PHE A 85 -6.34 -9.95 -3.59
N GLY A 86 -7.42 -9.19 -3.36
CA GLY A 86 -8.67 -9.74 -2.87
C GLY A 86 -9.31 -10.76 -3.80
N ASP A 87 -9.33 -10.46 -5.10
CA ASP A 87 -9.93 -11.36 -6.09
C ASP A 87 -9.20 -12.71 -6.12
N SER A 88 -7.88 -12.70 -6.02
CA SER A 88 -7.09 -13.92 -5.97
C SER A 88 -7.42 -14.75 -4.73
N ALA A 89 -7.65 -14.09 -3.61
CA ALA A 89 -8.00 -14.77 -2.37
C ALA A 89 -9.42 -15.37 -2.43
N GLN A 90 -10.32 -14.75 -3.18
CA GLN A 90 -11.70 -15.18 -3.27
C GLN A 90 -11.94 -16.31 -4.28
N THR A 91 -11.03 -16.47 -5.23
CA THR A 91 -11.21 -17.46 -6.31
C THR A 91 -10.63 -18.84 -6.01
N ILE A 92 -10.06 -19.02 -4.86
CA ILE A 92 -9.47 -20.30 -4.45
C ILE A 92 -10.51 -21.38 -4.13
#